data_e639cbbb88eebf74ac1b98a0859cc61c
#
_entry.id   e639cbbb88eebf74ac1b98a0859cc61c
#
_cell.length_a   1.000
_cell.length_b   1.000
_cell.length_c   1.000
_cell.angle_alpha   90.00
_cell.angle_beta   90.00
_cell.angle_gamma   90.00
#
_symmetry.space_group_name_H-M   'P 1'
#
loop_
_entity.id
_entity.type
_entity.pdbx_description
1 polymer ?
#
loop_
_entity_poly.entity_id
_entity_poly.type
_entity_poly.pdbx_seq_one_letter_code
_entity_poly.pdbx_strand_id
1 'polypeptide(L)'
;LANNRTAKQTKWGYEAAKSAVSQVAAGKNPSVSYAWNAQRTGGDTGSGKSGSHNFSISAPVFHPQLDASIDSARYTREGTGASYEEALQQAKYDAISGYYTLIMNRNLVDVAQQAVKDYQGHVTNVEAQYNVGLVASSDVLAAKTNLADSETSLVKAQNTANLAEASLNQVIAYPVQTSITTAEHDLQYKPYNVTLEQAKAYAMLHRSALVKSALDVKSAEEAVKSAKAGYLPTVAVKAGRGYIDPDGY
;
A
#
# COMPACT_ATOMS: atom_id res chain seq x y z
N LEU A 1 9.65 8.84 4.90
CA LEU A 1 8.93 8.08 3.86
C LEU A 1 9.42 6.63 3.74
N ALA A 2 10.73 6.36 3.87
CA ALA A 2 11.29 5.00 3.80
C ALA A 2 10.64 4.00 4.80
N ASN A 3 10.07 4.50 5.88
CA ASN A 3 9.40 3.70 6.90
C ASN A 3 7.88 3.61 6.72
N ASN A 4 7.29 4.31 5.73
CA ASN A 4 5.87 4.24 5.47
C ASN A 4 5.43 2.79 5.19
N ARG A 5 4.38 2.34 5.89
CA ARG A 5 3.95 0.93 5.86
C ARG A 5 3.43 0.53 4.48
N THR A 6 2.67 1.41 3.83
CA THR A 6 2.12 1.15 2.48
C THR A 6 3.24 1.07 1.45
N ALA A 7 4.23 1.98 1.50
CA ALA A 7 5.39 1.94 0.62
C ALA A 7 6.24 0.67 0.85
N LYS A 8 6.40 0.23 2.10
CA LYS A 8 7.07 -1.06 2.40
C LYS A 8 6.28 -2.25 1.88
N GLN A 9 4.96 -2.26 2.04
CA GLN A 9 4.11 -3.34 1.55
C GLN A 9 4.21 -3.48 0.02
N THR A 10 4.10 -2.38 -0.71
CA THR A 10 4.21 -2.39 -2.18
C THR A 10 5.60 -2.74 -2.66
N LYS A 11 6.66 -2.32 -1.93
CA LYS A 11 8.03 -2.75 -2.20
C LYS A 11 8.17 -4.27 -2.11
N TRP A 12 7.69 -4.87 -1.02
CA TRP A 12 7.73 -6.33 -0.86
C TRP A 12 6.84 -7.06 -1.87
N GLY A 13 5.72 -6.44 -2.29
CA GLY A 13 4.92 -6.93 -3.42
C GLY A 13 5.71 -6.98 -4.73
N TYR A 14 6.51 -5.94 -5.01
CA TYR A 14 7.41 -5.93 -6.16
C TYR A 14 8.50 -6.99 -6.08
N GLU A 15 9.15 -7.17 -4.92
CA GLU A 15 10.15 -8.24 -4.73
C GLU A 15 9.53 -9.65 -4.84
N ALA A 16 8.30 -9.82 -4.35
CA ALA A 16 7.55 -11.06 -4.54
C ALA A 16 7.25 -11.32 -6.03
N ALA A 17 6.82 -10.31 -6.78
CA ALA A 17 6.59 -10.42 -8.21
C ALA A 17 7.86 -10.74 -8.99
N LYS A 18 9.01 -10.19 -8.58
CA LYS A 18 10.33 -10.52 -9.14
C LYS A 18 10.69 -11.98 -8.90
N SER A 19 10.43 -12.48 -7.71
CA SER A 19 10.64 -13.91 -7.39
C SER A 19 9.66 -14.82 -8.14
N ALA A 20 8.41 -14.36 -8.37
CA ALA A 20 7.42 -15.09 -9.15
C ALA A 20 7.85 -15.29 -10.61
N VAL A 21 8.53 -14.31 -11.23
CA VAL A 21 9.12 -14.49 -12.57
C VAL A 21 10.13 -15.64 -12.56
N SER A 22 11.01 -15.68 -11.56
CA SER A 22 12.00 -16.76 -11.42
C SER A 22 11.34 -18.12 -11.16
N GLN A 23 10.25 -18.13 -10.37
CA GLN A 23 9.47 -19.34 -10.10
C GLN A 23 8.84 -19.91 -11.38
N VAL A 24 8.20 -19.06 -12.19
CA VAL A 24 7.62 -19.49 -13.47
C VAL A 24 8.72 -19.95 -14.44
N ALA A 25 9.83 -19.18 -14.52
CA ALA A 25 10.97 -19.51 -15.36
C ALA A 25 11.66 -20.83 -14.96
N ALA A 26 11.58 -21.21 -13.69
CA ALA A 26 12.10 -22.51 -13.20
C ALA A 26 11.43 -23.71 -13.87
N GLY A 27 10.23 -23.53 -14.44
CA GLY A 27 9.60 -24.56 -15.29
C GLY A 27 10.39 -24.95 -16.54
N LYS A 28 11.38 -24.13 -16.97
CA LYS A 28 12.33 -24.46 -18.04
C LYS A 28 13.50 -25.32 -17.57
N ASN A 29 13.73 -25.42 -16.26
CA ASN A 29 14.85 -26.19 -15.73
C ASN A 29 14.56 -27.66 -15.78
N PRO A 30 15.60 -28.51 -15.94
CA PRO A 30 15.46 -29.94 -15.79
C PRO A 30 14.92 -30.30 -14.39
N SER A 31 13.93 -31.16 -14.35
CA SER A 31 13.40 -31.74 -13.11
C SER A 31 13.96 -33.13 -12.89
N VAL A 32 14.36 -33.41 -11.67
CA VAL A 32 14.81 -34.73 -11.24
C VAL A 32 13.77 -35.27 -10.27
N SER A 33 13.31 -36.47 -10.51
CA SER A 33 12.37 -37.16 -9.63
C SER A 33 12.84 -38.55 -9.28
N TYR A 34 12.63 -38.94 -8.04
CA TYR A 34 12.77 -40.28 -7.55
C TYR A 34 11.45 -40.71 -6.93
N ALA A 35 10.92 -41.84 -7.38
CA ALA A 35 9.70 -42.43 -6.85
C ALA A 35 10.00 -43.84 -6.37
N TRP A 36 9.62 -44.17 -5.15
CA TRP A 36 9.59 -45.49 -4.60
C TRP A 36 8.14 -45.90 -4.34
N ASN A 37 7.75 -47.04 -4.87
CA ASN A 37 6.44 -47.64 -4.64
C ASN A 37 6.61 -49.03 -4.08
N ALA A 38 5.92 -49.35 -2.99
CA ALA A 38 5.81 -50.69 -2.44
C ALA A 38 4.33 -51.11 -2.53
N GLN A 39 4.10 -52.28 -3.14
CA GLN A 39 2.76 -52.83 -3.27
C GLN A 39 2.70 -54.23 -2.65
N ARG A 40 1.65 -54.48 -1.89
CA ARG A 40 1.33 -55.82 -1.41
C ARG A 40 -0.01 -56.23 -2.00
N THR A 41 -0.02 -57.31 -2.73
CA THR A 41 -1.24 -57.88 -3.30
C THR A 41 -1.57 -59.16 -2.51
N GLY A 42 -2.79 -59.24 -1.98
CA GLY A 42 -3.31 -60.40 -1.29
C GLY A 42 -4.59 -60.87 -1.97
N GLY A 43 -4.76 -62.17 -2.18
CA GLY A 43 -5.97 -62.79 -2.74
C GLY A 43 -5.99 -64.27 -2.42
N ASP A 44 -7.12 -64.94 -2.75
CA ASP A 44 -7.33 -66.35 -2.49
C ASP A 44 -6.33 -67.32 -3.18
N THR A 45 -5.57 -66.78 -4.16
CA THR A 45 -4.58 -67.55 -4.95
C THR A 45 -3.13 -67.25 -4.58
N GLY A 46 -2.87 -66.41 -3.61
CA GLY A 46 -1.52 -66.08 -3.12
C GLY A 46 -1.33 -64.62 -2.72
N SER A 47 -0.28 -64.35 -1.95
CA SER A 47 0.15 -62.98 -1.60
C SER A 47 1.50 -62.69 -2.24
N GLY A 48 1.59 -61.54 -2.93
CA GLY A 48 2.83 -61.02 -3.53
C GLY A 48 3.21 -59.67 -2.94
N LYS A 49 4.50 -59.43 -2.75
CA LYS A 49 5.05 -58.12 -2.45
C LYS A 49 5.90 -57.69 -3.65
N SER A 50 5.84 -56.45 -4.03
CA SER A 50 6.73 -55.88 -5.02
C SER A 50 7.12 -54.46 -4.65
N GLY A 51 8.37 -54.12 -4.85
CA GLY A 51 8.91 -52.79 -4.74
C GLY A 51 9.36 -52.27 -6.09
N SER A 52 9.20 -50.98 -6.36
CA SER A 52 9.76 -50.34 -7.54
C SER A 52 10.43 -49.04 -7.20
N HIS A 53 11.59 -48.82 -7.74
CA HIS A 53 12.38 -47.61 -7.66
C HIS A 53 12.46 -46.98 -9.04
N ASN A 54 12.01 -45.75 -9.21
CA ASN A 54 12.08 -45.05 -10.48
C ASN A 54 12.85 -43.74 -10.31
N PHE A 55 13.95 -43.60 -11.02
CA PHE A 55 14.68 -42.34 -11.15
C PHE A 55 14.42 -41.77 -12.54
N SER A 56 14.02 -40.48 -12.61
CA SER A 56 13.84 -39.85 -13.91
C SER A 56 14.31 -38.41 -13.90
N ILE A 57 14.86 -37.99 -15.04
CA ILE A 57 15.20 -36.59 -15.36
C ILE A 57 14.33 -36.18 -16.54
N SER A 58 13.69 -35.03 -16.46
CA SER A 58 12.88 -34.48 -17.54
C SER A 58 13.25 -33.02 -17.76
N ALA A 59 13.52 -32.62 -19.01
CA ALA A 59 13.80 -31.25 -19.39
C ALA A 59 12.86 -30.83 -20.55
N PRO A 60 12.08 -29.75 -20.38
CA PRO A 60 11.28 -29.20 -21.46
C PRO A 60 12.21 -28.53 -22.49
N VAL A 61 12.04 -28.88 -23.78
CA VAL A 61 12.81 -28.30 -24.90
C VAL A 61 11.97 -27.27 -25.67
N PHE A 62 10.69 -27.55 -25.84
CA PHE A 62 9.74 -26.64 -26.49
C PHE A 62 8.45 -26.61 -25.68
N HIS A 63 8.16 -25.43 -25.10
CA HIS A 63 7.00 -25.27 -24.26
C HIS A 63 6.44 -23.85 -24.40
N PRO A 64 5.73 -23.54 -25.51
CA PRO A 64 5.31 -22.18 -25.84
C PRO A 64 4.31 -21.58 -24.82
N GLN A 65 3.51 -22.40 -24.17
CA GLN A 65 2.64 -21.97 -23.08
C GLN A 65 3.45 -21.43 -21.90
N LEU A 66 4.57 -22.08 -21.55
CA LEU A 66 5.45 -21.63 -20.48
C LEU A 66 6.16 -20.31 -20.84
N ASP A 67 6.58 -20.18 -22.10
CA ASP A 67 7.21 -18.93 -22.60
C ASP A 67 6.28 -17.74 -22.43
N ALA A 68 5.04 -17.86 -22.91
CA ALA A 68 4.03 -16.82 -22.74
C ALA A 68 3.70 -16.56 -21.26
N SER A 69 3.69 -17.57 -20.41
CA SER A 69 3.49 -17.41 -18.97
C SER A 69 4.62 -16.66 -18.29
N ILE A 70 5.87 -16.86 -18.73
CA ILE A 70 7.04 -16.11 -18.24
C ILE A 70 6.92 -14.64 -18.66
N ASP A 71 6.51 -14.34 -19.89
CA ASP A 71 6.36 -12.96 -20.36
C ASP A 71 5.20 -12.26 -19.67
N SER A 72 4.07 -12.95 -19.42
CA SER A 72 2.99 -12.45 -18.58
C SER A 72 3.46 -12.10 -17.16
N ALA A 73 4.26 -12.97 -16.53
CA ALA A 73 4.84 -12.72 -15.22
C ALA A 73 5.82 -11.53 -15.21
N ARG A 74 6.57 -11.30 -16.29
CA ARG A 74 7.46 -10.15 -16.47
C ARG A 74 6.67 -8.84 -16.51
N TYR A 75 5.59 -8.77 -17.30
CA TYR A 75 4.72 -7.59 -17.34
C TYR A 75 4.02 -7.36 -16.00
N THR A 76 3.60 -8.41 -15.31
CA THR A 76 3.05 -8.31 -13.94
C THR A 76 4.07 -7.74 -12.96
N ARG A 77 5.34 -8.16 -13.03
CA ARG A 77 6.43 -7.58 -12.23
C ARG A 77 6.62 -6.09 -12.51
N GLU A 78 6.63 -5.70 -13.78
CA GLU A 78 6.77 -4.27 -14.16
C GLU A 78 5.57 -3.45 -13.69
N GLY A 79 4.35 -3.99 -13.78
CA GLY A 79 3.13 -3.37 -13.26
C GLY A 79 3.16 -3.18 -11.73
N THR A 80 3.67 -4.17 -10.99
CA THR A 80 3.86 -4.02 -9.54
C THR A 80 4.97 -3.03 -9.19
N GLY A 81 5.99 -2.87 -10.06
CA GLY A 81 6.99 -1.81 -9.95
C GLY A 81 6.36 -0.42 -10.09
N ALA A 82 5.49 -0.22 -11.09
CA ALA A 82 4.73 1.02 -11.26
C ALA A 82 3.82 1.31 -10.04
N SER A 83 3.20 0.27 -9.45
CA SER A 83 2.41 0.44 -8.22
C SER A 83 3.26 0.86 -7.02
N TYR A 84 4.50 0.39 -6.92
CA TYR A 84 5.42 0.83 -5.87
C TYR A 84 5.80 2.30 -6.03
N GLU A 85 6.09 2.76 -7.25
CA GLU A 85 6.35 4.17 -7.53
C GLU A 85 5.12 5.05 -7.21
N GLU A 86 3.92 4.61 -7.55
CA GLU A 86 2.68 5.29 -7.18
C GLU A 86 2.52 5.42 -5.66
N ALA A 87 2.78 4.35 -4.92
CA ALA A 87 2.71 4.37 -3.46
C ALA A 87 3.73 5.32 -2.82
N LEU A 88 4.93 5.45 -3.40
CA LEU A 88 5.93 6.43 -2.95
C LEU A 88 5.47 7.87 -3.21
N GLN A 89 4.90 8.15 -4.39
CA GLN A 89 4.37 9.47 -4.73
C GLN A 89 3.18 9.83 -3.83
N GLN A 90 2.27 8.89 -3.58
CA GLN A 90 1.13 9.09 -2.70
C GLN A 90 1.57 9.34 -1.25
N ALA A 91 2.51 8.54 -0.73
CA ALA A 91 3.04 8.75 0.61
C ALA A 91 3.73 10.13 0.77
N LYS A 92 4.40 10.61 -0.28
CA LYS A 92 4.99 11.96 -0.31
C LYS A 92 3.91 13.03 -0.28
N TYR A 93 2.86 12.87 -1.09
CA TYR A 93 1.73 13.79 -1.12
C TYR A 93 1.02 13.84 0.24
N ASP A 94 0.72 12.69 0.83
CA ASP A 94 0.03 12.58 2.11
C ASP A 94 0.85 13.22 3.24
N ALA A 95 2.17 13.03 3.24
CA ALA A 95 3.06 13.66 4.22
C ALA A 95 3.08 15.19 4.09
N ILE A 96 3.16 15.72 2.87
CA ILE A 96 3.15 17.16 2.61
C ILE A 96 1.78 17.76 2.98
N SER A 97 0.69 17.13 2.53
CA SER A 97 -0.67 17.56 2.84
C SER A 97 -0.95 17.53 4.34
N GLY A 98 -0.55 16.44 5.02
CA GLY A 98 -0.68 16.31 6.47
C GLY A 98 0.11 17.36 7.24
N TYR A 99 1.32 17.70 6.77
CA TYR A 99 2.15 18.75 7.37
C TYR A 99 1.48 20.14 7.29
N TYR A 100 0.96 20.52 6.12
CA TYR A 100 0.24 21.78 5.97
C TYR A 100 -1.09 21.80 6.73
N THR A 101 -1.78 20.65 6.81
CA THR A 101 -2.99 20.53 7.64
C THR A 101 -2.67 20.74 9.12
N LEU A 102 -1.55 20.22 9.62
CA LEU A 102 -1.09 20.44 10.99
C LEU A 102 -0.82 21.92 11.26
N ILE A 103 -0.10 22.63 10.36
CA ILE A 103 0.16 24.06 10.48
C ILE A 103 -1.15 24.83 10.54
N MET A 104 -2.08 24.56 9.62
CA MET A 104 -3.39 25.23 9.58
C MET A 104 -4.16 25.05 10.90
N ASN A 105 -4.20 23.82 11.44
CA ASN A 105 -4.91 23.56 12.69
C ASN A 105 -4.23 24.21 13.90
N ARG A 106 -2.91 24.31 13.94
CA ARG A 106 -2.19 25.07 14.99
C ARG A 106 -2.51 26.56 14.94
N ASN A 107 -2.54 27.16 13.75
CA ASN A 107 -2.96 28.55 13.59
C ASN A 107 -4.41 28.76 14.07
N LEU A 108 -5.31 27.80 13.83
CA LEU A 108 -6.69 27.85 14.36
C LEU A 108 -6.75 27.75 15.88
N VAL A 109 -5.83 27.02 16.52
CA VAL A 109 -5.70 27.03 17.99
C VAL A 109 -5.30 28.40 18.48
N ASP A 110 -4.34 29.09 17.85
CA ASP A 110 -3.90 30.42 18.22
C ASP A 110 -5.05 31.45 18.10
N VAL A 111 -5.84 31.34 17.01
CA VAL A 111 -7.04 32.16 16.83
C VAL A 111 -8.08 31.93 17.94
N ALA A 112 -8.33 30.65 18.28
CA ALA A 112 -9.28 30.31 19.34
C ALA A 112 -8.78 30.74 20.72
N GLN A 113 -7.47 30.70 20.99
CA GLN A 113 -6.88 31.22 22.22
C GLN A 113 -7.07 32.76 22.32
N GLN A 114 -6.88 33.47 21.22
CA GLN A 114 -7.10 34.89 21.19
C GLN A 114 -8.57 35.24 21.44
N ALA A 115 -9.51 34.48 20.84
CA ALA A 115 -10.94 34.65 21.08
C ALA A 115 -11.32 34.49 22.56
N VAL A 116 -10.76 33.47 23.24
CA VAL A 116 -10.98 33.28 24.69
C VAL A 116 -10.49 34.48 25.47
N LYS A 117 -9.30 35.03 25.18
CA LYS A 117 -8.78 36.23 25.84
C LYS A 117 -9.68 37.45 25.63
N ASP A 118 -10.20 37.63 24.42
CA ASP A 118 -11.08 38.77 24.07
C ASP A 118 -12.42 38.64 24.82
N TYR A 119 -13.04 37.44 24.87
CA TYR A 119 -14.27 37.24 25.64
C TYR A 119 -14.03 37.34 27.13
N GLN A 120 -12.88 36.94 27.65
CA GLN A 120 -12.51 37.11 29.06
C GLN A 120 -12.40 38.61 29.45
N GLY A 121 -11.78 39.42 28.57
CA GLY A 121 -11.76 40.86 28.70
C GLY A 121 -13.16 41.49 28.66
N HIS A 122 -14.02 40.98 27.75
CA HIS A 122 -15.41 41.42 27.65
C HIS A 122 -16.20 41.13 28.93
N VAL A 123 -16.10 39.91 29.51
CA VAL A 123 -16.74 39.56 30.78
C VAL A 123 -16.30 40.51 31.89
N THR A 124 -14.98 40.78 32.00
CA THR A 124 -14.45 41.72 33.01
C THR A 124 -15.06 43.11 32.87
N ASN A 125 -15.20 43.62 31.64
CA ASN A 125 -15.79 44.92 31.38
C ASN A 125 -17.29 44.97 31.72
N VAL A 126 -18.06 43.92 31.33
CA VAL A 126 -19.51 43.86 31.63
C VAL A 126 -19.76 43.69 33.13
N GLU A 127 -18.95 42.93 33.86
CA GLU A 127 -19.02 42.81 35.34
C GLU A 127 -18.73 44.15 36.02
N ALA A 128 -17.76 44.93 35.55
CA ALA A 128 -17.49 46.28 36.05
C ALA A 128 -18.67 47.23 35.83
N GLN A 129 -19.31 47.18 34.66
CA GLN A 129 -20.50 47.99 34.34
C GLN A 129 -21.72 47.57 35.19
N TYR A 130 -21.88 46.26 35.45
CA TYR A 130 -22.93 45.78 36.33
C TYR A 130 -22.76 46.26 37.75
N ASN A 131 -21.53 46.24 38.28
CA ASN A 131 -21.23 46.71 39.64
C ASN A 131 -21.54 48.20 39.90
N VAL A 132 -21.56 49.01 38.83
CA VAL A 132 -21.96 50.42 38.89
C VAL A 132 -23.39 50.67 38.40
N GLY A 133 -24.17 49.59 38.12
CA GLY A 133 -25.59 49.66 37.78
C GLY A 133 -25.91 50.06 36.34
N LEU A 134 -24.92 49.96 35.43
CA LEU A 134 -25.09 50.39 34.02
C LEU A 134 -25.67 49.31 33.11
N VAL A 135 -25.58 48.02 33.49
CA VAL A 135 -26.10 46.88 32.72
C VAL A 135 -26.87 45.89 33.63
N ALA A 136 -27.70 45.02 33.02
CA ALA A 136 -28.49 44.05 33.74
C ALA A 136 -27.68 42.77 34.06
N SER A 137 -28.11 42.00 35.04
CA SER A 137 -27.49 40.66 35.35
C SER A 137 -27.58 39.66 34.18
N SER A 138 -28.60 39.79 33.32
CA SER A 138 -28.74 39.04 32.08
C SER A 138 -27.56 39.24 31.12
N ASP A 139 -27.01 40.46 31.07
CA ASP A 139 -25.89 40.80 30.19
C ASP A 139 -24.58 40.15 30.66
N VAL A 140 -24.38 40.12 32.00
CA VAL A 140 -23.26 39.38 32.60
C VAL A 140 -23.38 37.91 32.32
N LEU A 141 -24.58 37.31 32.42
CA LEU A 141 -24.79 35.88 32.13
C LEU A 141 -24.54 35.57 30.66
N ALA A 142 -25.01 36.45 29.75
CA ALA A 142 -24.75 36.31 28.32
C ALA A 142 -23.25 36.38 27.99
N ALA A 143 -22.52 37.32 28.59
CA ALA A 143 -21.08 37.44 28.42
C ALA A 143 -20.33 36.19 28.93
N LYS A 144 -20.71 35.62 30.07
CA LYS A 144 -20.15 34.36 30.63
C LYS A 144 -20.47 33.15 29.73
N THR A 145 -21.67 33.08 29.14
CA THR A 145 -22.05 32.03 28.22
C THR A 145 -21.16 32.08 26.97
N ASN A 146 -20.96 33.28 26.39
CA ASN A 146 -20.10 33.46 25.23
C ASN A 146 -18.63 33.07 25.54
N LEU A 147 -18.14 33.37 26.73
CA LEU A 147 -16.82 32.91 27.17
C LEU A 147 -16.75 31.39 27.22
N ALA A 148 -17.71 30.70 27.85
CA ALA A 148 -17.75 29.25 27.95
C ALA A 148 -17.84 28.58 26.57
N ASP A 149 -18.57 29.16 25.62
CA ASP A 149 -18.64 28.70 24.24
C ASP A 149 -17.29 28.85 23.52
N SER A 150 -16.58 29.96 23.76
CA SER A 150 -15.24 30.16 23.19
C SER A 150 -14.19 29.20 23.78
N GLU A 151 -14.26 28.94 25.09
CA GLU A 151 -13.41 27.91 25.74
C GLU A 151 -13.67 26.51 25.17
N THR A 152 -14.95 26.16 24.93
CA THR A 152 -15.32 24.89 24.28
C THR A 152 -14.75 24.83 22.86
N SER A 153 -14.79 25.94 22.14
CA SER A 153 -14.23 26.02 20.78
C SER A 153 -12.71 25.87 20.78
N LEU A 154 -12.01 26.43 21.77
CA LEU A 154 -10.58 26.24 21.96
C LEU A 154 -10.22 24.75 22.19
N VAL A 155 -10.96 24.07 23.07
CA VAL A 155 -10.74 22.62 23.32
C VAL A 155 -10.95 21.80 22.04
N LYS A 156 -11.97 22.13 21.24
CA LYS A 156 -12.20 21.47 19.94
C LYS A 156 -11.05 21.73 18.97
N ALA A 157 -10.56 22.96 18.87
CA ALA A 157 -9.43 23.31 18.01
C ALA A 157 -8.15 22.56 18.43
N GLN A 158 -7.85 22.50 19.73
CA GLN A 158 -6.72 21.73 20.27
C GLN A 158 -6.82 20.25 19.94
N ASN A 159 -7.99 19.65 20.13
CA ASN A 159 -8.21 18.23 19.77
C ASN A 159 -8.01 17.98 18.27
N THR A 160 -8.47 18.88 17.40
CA THR A 160 -8.29 18.77 15.96
C THR A 160 -6.81 18.87 15.58
N ALA A 161 -6.05 19.76 16.20
CA ALA A 161 -4.61 19.89 16.00
C ALA A 161 -3.87 18.62 16.45
N ASN A 162 -4.22 18.05 17.61
CA ASN A 162 -3.64 16.80 18.10
C ASN A 162 -3.93 15.61 17.17
N LEU A 163 -5.15 15.53 16.64
CA LEU A 163 -5.52 14.49 15.66
C LEU A 163 -4.76 14.65 14.34
N ALA A 164 -4.55 15.89 13.88
CA ALA A 164 -3.76 16.16 12.68
C ALA A 164 -2.30 15.76 12.88
N GLU A 165 -1.71 16.01 14.05
CA GLU A 165 -0.35 15.60 14.41
C GLU A 165 -0.24 14.07 14.47
N ALA A 166 -1.18 13.39 15.11
CA ALA A 166 -1.24 11.94 15.16
C ALA A 166 -1.36 11.29 13.77
N SER A 167 -2.20 11.88 12.91
CA SER A 167 -2.37 11.44 11.52
C SER A 167 -1.08 11.60 10.71
N LEU A 168 -0.39 12.74 10.83
CA LEU A 168 0.89 12.95 10.16
C LEU A 168 1.94 11.95 10.65
N ASN A 169 2.04 11.71 11.97
CA ASN A 169 2.92 10.71 12.55
C ASN A 169 2.68 9.31 11.96
N GLN A 170 1.41 8.93 11.75
CA GLN A 170 1.06 7.67 11.13
C GLN A 170 1.57 7.58 9.67
N VAL A 171 1.43 8.66 8.89
CA VAL A 171 1.88 8.72 7.50
C VAL A 171 3.40 8.60 7.40
N ILE A 172 4.15 9.31 8.27
CA ILE A 172 5.62 9.27 8.28
C ILE A 172 6.19 8.08 9.05
N ALA A 173 5.31 7.24 9.64
CA ALA A 173 5.65 6.05 10.43
C ALA A 173 6.51 6.36 11.68
N TYR A 174 6.18 7.45 12.36
CA TYR A 174 6.65 7.75 13.72
C TYR A 174 5.62 7.25 14.77
N PRO A 175 6.03 7.09 16.04
CA PRO A 175 5.07 6.85 17.11
C PRO A 175 4.02 7.96 17.17
N VAL A 176 2.74 7.59 17.33
CA VAL A 176 1.60 8.51 17.24
C VAL A 176 1.70 9.69 18.22
N GLN A 177 2.37 9.50 19.35
CA GLN A 177 2.53 10.51 20.40
C GLN A 177 3.79 11.38 20.22
N THR A 178 4.53 11.24 19.12
CA THR A 178 5.71 12.05 18.87
C THR A 178 5.32 13.48 18.56
N SER A 179 5.85 14.45 19.32
CA SER A 179 5.63 15.87 19.01
C SER A 179 6.43 16.26 17.78
N ILE A 180 5.75 16.93 16.84
CA ILE A 180 6.35 17.45 15.60
C ILE A 180 6.51 18.96 15.77
N THR A 181 7.73 19.45 15.67
CA THR A 181 7.97 20.88 15.56
C THR A 181 7.73 21.32 14.12
N THR A 182 6.77 22.19 13.90
CA THR A 182 6.56 22.82 12.58
C THR A 182 7.47 24.04 12.47
N ALA A 183 8.20 24.14 11.36
CA ALA A 183 8.87 25.36 11.01
C ALA A 183 7.79 26.37 10.60
N GLU A 184 7.75 27.45 11.31
CA GLU A 184 6.93 28.65 11.18
C GLU A 184 5.63 28.63 10.34
N HIS A 185 4.72 29.48 10.78
CA HIS A 185 3.37 29.81 10.30
C HIS A 185 3.23 30.22 8.82
N ASP A 186 4.25 30.03 8.00
CA ASP A 186 4.35 30.62 6.68
C ASP A 186 3.74 29.70 5.60
N LEU A 187 2.41 29.76 5.49
CA LEU A 187 1.69 29.24 4.33
C LEU A 187 1.89 30.19 3.14
N GLN A 188 3.04 30.10 2.46
CA GLN A 188 3.29 30.91 1.28
C GLN A 188 2.54 30.35 0.06
N TYR A 189 1.65 31.14 -0.49
CA TYR A 189 1.02 30.84 -1.75
C TYR A 189 2.01 31.09 -2.91
N LYS A 190 2.31 30.01 -3.68
CA LYS A 190 3.00 30.11 -4.96
C LYS A 190 2.03 29.76 -6.09
N PRO A 191 1.78 30.66 -7.04
CA PRO A 191 0.91 30.33 -8.16
C PRO A 191 1.50 29.20 -9.00
N TYR A 192 0.66 28.23 -9.33
CA TYR A 192 1.02 27.09 -10.17
C TYR A 192 0.55 27.36 -11.59
N ASN A 193 1.48 27.82 -12.44
CA ASN A 193 1.20 28.29 -13.81
C ASN A 193 1.23 27.12 -14.83
N VAL A 194 0.48 26.05 -14.57
CA VAL A 194 0.33 24.94 -15.52
C VAL A 194 -1.11 24.89 -16.01
N THR A 195 -1.28 24.87 -17.34
CA THR A 195 -2.62 24.74 -17.92
C THR A 195 -3.15 23.33 -17.77
N LEU A 196 -4.49 23.17 -17.78
CA LEU A 196 -5.12 21.85 -17.70
C LEU A 196 -4.65 20.90 -18.79
N GLU A 197 -4.46 21.40 -20.01
CA GLU A 197 -4.01 20.58 -21.15
C GLU A 197 -2.56 20.10 -20.96
N GLN A 198 -1.68 20.97 -20.47
CA GLN A 198 -0.31 20.57 -20.11
C GLN A 198 -0.29 19.54 -19.00
N ALA A 199 -1.12 19.72 -17.95
CA ALA A 199 -1.23 18.77 -16.86
C ALA A 199 -1.75 17.40 -17.32
N LYS A 200 -2.77 17.37 -18.20
CA LYS A 200 -3.28 16.14 -18.81
C LYS A 200 -2.22 15.43 -19.65
N ALA A 201 -1.55 16.17 -20.55
CA ALA A 201 -0.50 15.61 -21.39
C ALA A 201 0.63 15.00 -20.56
N TYR A 202 1.06 15.68 -19.52
CA TYR A 202 2.05 15.17 -18.58
C TYR A 202 1.57 13.91 -17.84
N ALA A 203 0.33 13.93 -17.34
CA ALA A 203 -0.25 12.80 -16.62
C ALA A 203 -0.38 11.54 -17.50
N MET A 204 -0.74 11.70 -18.79
CA MET A 204 -0.83 10.59 -19.73
C MET A 204 0.50 9.87 -19.94
N LEU A 205 1.63 10.57 -19.82
CA LEU A 205 2.97 10.03 -20.03
C LEU A 205 3.62 9.51 -18.76
N HIS A 206 3.29 10.11 -17.59
CA HIS A 206 4.07 9.90 -16.37
C HIS A 206 3.27 9.31 -15.19
N ARG A 207 1.94 9.19 -15.31
CA ARG A 207 1.14 8.66 -14.21
C ARG A 207 1.35 7.15 -14.06
N SER A 208 1.93 6.73 -12.94
CA SER A 208 2.26 5.33 -12.67
C SER A 208 1.05 4.39 -12.78
N ALA A 209 -0.16 4.85 -12.39
CA ALA A 209 -1.40 4.08 -12.54
C ALA A 209 -1.72 3.76 -14.03
N LEU A 210 -1.46 4.69 -14.96
CA LEU A 210 -1.67 4.46 -16.39
C LEU A 210 -0.62 3.51 -16.96
N VAL A 211 0.65 3.66 -16.54
CA VAL A 211 1.73 2.73 -16.89
C VAL A 211 1.39 1.32 -16.42
N LYS A 212 0.92 1.18 -15.17
CA LYS A 212 0.47 -0.11 -14.64
C LYS A 212 -0.65 -0.70 -15.48
N SER A 213 -1.70 0.07 -15.79
CA SER A 213 -2.83 -0.42 -16.59
C SER A 213 -2.40 -0.89 -17.99
N ALA A 214 -1.46 -0.18 -18.63
CA ALA A 214 -0.90 -0.60 -19.91
C ALA A 214 -0.11 -1.92 -19.81
N LEU A 215 0.61 -2.12 -18.71
CA LEU A 215 1.34 -3.37 -18.44
C LEU A 215 0.39 -4.52 -18.08
N ASP A 216 -0.70 -4.24 -17.37
CA ASP A 216 -1.74 -5.23 -17.08
C ASP A 216 -2.40 -5.73 -18.39
N VAL A 217 -2.64 -4.84 -19.36
CA VAL A 217 -3.14 -5.24 -20.69
C VAL A 217 -2.12 -6.16 -21.38
N LYS A 218 -0.84 -5.80 -21.40
CA LYS A 218 0.21 -6.67 -21.99
C LYS A 218 0.29 -8.02 -21.30
N SER A 219 0.19 -8.06 -19.97
CA SER A 219 0.17 -9.30 -19.20
C SER A 219 -1.03 -10.18 -19.59
N ALA A 220 -2.21 -9.56 -19.78
CA ALA A 220 -3.42 -10.26 -20.23
C ALA A 220 -3.30 -10.78 -21.68
N GLU A 221 -2.65 -10.02 -22.58
CA GLU A 221 -2.36 -10.47 -23.95
C GLU A 221 -1.46 -11.71 -23.94
N GLU A 222 -0.44 -11.73 -23.11
CA GLU A 222 0.43 -12.91 -22.98
C GLU A 222 -0.33 -14.09 -22.34
N ALA A 223 -1.24 -13.84 -21.40
CA ALA A 223 -2.11 -14.90 -20.86
C ALA A 223 -3.01 -15.51 -21.96
N VAL A 224 -3.54 -14.68 -22.88
CA VAL A 224 -4.27 -15.18 -24.05
C VAL A 224 -3.37 -16.00 -24.98
N LYS A 225 -2.11 -15.56 -25.20
CA LYS A 225 -1.14 -16.35 -25.98
C LYS A 225 -0.83 -17.68 -25.30
N SER A 226 -0.65 -17.69 -23.96
CA SER A 226 -0.46 -18.91 -23.18
C SER A 226 -1.62 -19.89 -23.35
N ALA A 227 -2.86 -19.38 -23.28
CA ALA A 227 -4.05 -20.22 -23.50
C ALA A 227 -4.11 -20.81 -24.92
N LYS A 228 -3.82 -19.99 -25.95
CA LYS A 228 -3.75 -20.43 -27.35
C LYS A 228 -2.61 -21.42 -27.57
N ALA A 229 -1.49 -21.28 -26.89
CA ALA A 229 -0.36 -22.19 -26.96
C ALA A 229 -0.67 -23.61 -26.44
N GLY A 230 -1.77 -23.77 -25.68
CA GLY A 230 -2.29 -25.09 -25.28
C GLY A 230 -2.72 -25.97 -26.45
N TYR A 231 -2.96 -25.40 -27.64
CA TYR A 231 -3.22 -26.15 -28.89
C TYR A 231 -1.92 -26.59 -29.62
N LEU A 232 -0.76 -26.09 -29.17
CA LEU A 232 0.52 -26.43 -29.78
C LEU A 232 1.16 -27.63 -29.09
N PRO A 233 1.97 -28.44 -29.82
CA PRO A 233 2.69 -29.52 -29.21
C PRO A 233 3.73 -29.01 -28.22
N THR A 234 3.98 -29.79 -27.16
CA THR A 234 5.10 -29.58 -26.24
C THR A 234 6.12 -30.68 -26.44
N VAL A 235 7.42 -30.36 -26.38
CA VAL A 235 8.51 -31.30 -26.51
C VAL A 235 9.35 -31.30 -25.24
N ALA A 236 9.53 -32.47 -24.63
CA ALA A 236 10.41 -32.66 -23.49
C ALA A 236 11.31 -33.86 -23.70
N VAL A 237 12.56 -33.76 -23.31
CA VAL A 237 13.49 -34.90 -23.23
C VAL A 237 13.38 -35.54 -21.86
N LYS A 238 13.20 -36.84 -21.81
CA LYS A 238 13.13 -37.63 -20.58
C LYS A 238 14.14 -38.75 -20.62
N ALA A 239 14.89 -38.92 -19.53
CA ALA A 239 15.74 -40.10 -19.31
C ALA A 239 15.42 -40.64 -17.91
N GLY A 240 15.34 -41.97 -17.80
CA GLY A 240 15.03 -42.57 -16.51
C GLY A 240 15.47 -44.01 -16.44
N ARG A 241 15.63 -44.52 -15.23
CA ARG A 241 15.91 -45.91 -14.94
C ARG A 241 15.00 -46.37 -13.80
N GLY A 242 14.28 -47.48 -14.07
CA GLY A 242 13.48 -48.16 -13.06
C GLY A 242 14.17 -49.44 -12.62
N TYR A 243 14.05 -49.81 -11.37
CA TYR A 243 14.40 -51.12 -10.81
C TYR A 243 13.16 -51.65 -10.08
N ILE A 244 12.84 -52.91 -10.34
CA ILE A 244 11.75 -53.61 -9.68
C ILE A 244 12.38 -54.62 -8.73
N ASP A 245 12.04 -54.51 -7.47
CA ASP A 245 12.38 -55.49 -6.45
C ASP A 245 11.20 -56.47 -6.29
N PRO A 246 11.34 -57.69 -6.71
CA PRO A 246 10.26 -58.70 -6.63
C PRO A 246 9.94 -59.10 -5.19
N ASP A 247 10.87 -58.92 -4.25
CA ASP A 247 10.74 -59.36 -2.86
C ASP A 247 10.22 -58.22 -1.94
N GLY A 248 10.12 -57.02 -2.44
CA GLY A 248 9.41 -55.89 -1.81
C GLY A 248 9.98 -55.38 -0.49
N TYR A 249 11.31 -55.16 -0.41
CA TYR A 249 11.98 -54.52 0.74
C TYR A 249 12.36 -53.10 0.46
#